data_4846304084349cb6460dd8080cc8f972
#
_entry.id   4846304084349cb6460dd8080cc8f972
#
_cell.length_a   1.000
_cell.length_b   1.000
_cell.length_c   1.000
_cell.angle_alpha   90.00
_cell.angle_beta   90.00
_cell.angle_gamma   90.00
#
_symmetry.space_group_name_H-M   'P 1'
#
loop_
_entity.id
_entity.type
_entity.pdbx_description
1 polymer ?
#
loop_
_entity_poly.entity_id
_entity_poly.type
_entity_poly.pdbx_seq_one_letter_code
_entity_poly.pdbx_strand_id
1 'polypeptide(L)'
;MQGLNIKEEPLQSLSLYWKLLLSIAIILNTVVILTSELGLDSHVREALVESEQGWSLDWGDVRTSSPMGSDPNDSTIFDSASNGSTKQLAVIGMILAIIICWRLKFDIPTITVLMINPALIFSVGRGYYEYTYLAMLGASWAIWHNSRNYSKEKGVLSRIVAITFSASILLWVLMIKLRIELGSLFLPLIGLVLIGYLIDMMPNERFNPKKSLLFGFSGGILGVVILGILDYGTFAVITDEPARFLQALPISIFGVIIIYGLFGMVIWPFITEIWKVMSKENDRVVSELCLLIGVLTGSIMTYVACLWTFESILWGSQWPWHMWTMGNNGRYITILAIPSYLLIKQVNGNINWDQPKAITGVLLLLPLSFAAGIHGQTYWTDDAANQFSSNMENDDQFLLIHDSSLGMHYLYTFHTYIDNVEERNITGHWRSPESNWYSEIQNEQEFEMLGNISGIEWIIFAPGTAWATTGAIDGWYLHSSGKADFMNGGDEWSVWTYQDSDSD
;
A
#
# COMPACT_ATOMS: atom_id res chain seq x y z
N MET A 1 -36.80 5.52 -20.75
CA MET A 1 -35.43 5.95 -21.06
C MET A 1 -35.45 7.45 -21.30
N GLN A 2 -35.39 8.26 -20.26
CA GLN A 2 -35.07 9.68 -20.44
C GLN A 2 -33.56 9.75 -20.65
N GLY A 3 -33.18 10.20 -21.86
CA GLY A 3 -31.80 10.34 -22.26
C GLY A 3 -31.05 11.20 -21.25
N LEU A 4 -29.95 10.68 -20.76
CA LEU A 4 -28.92 11.43 -20.06
C LEU A 4 -28.43 12.53 -21.02
N ASN A 5 -29.05 13.71 -20.93
CA ASN A 5 -28.46 14.92 -21.47
C ASN A 5 -27.23 15.24 -20.60
N ILE A 6 -26.12 14.61 -20.93
CA ILE A 6 -24.80 15.00 -20.46
C ILE A 6 -24.54 16.33 -21.18
N LYS A 7 -24.75 17.43 -20.48
CA LYS A 7 -24.08 18.67 -20.86
C LYS A 7 -22.60 18.39 -20.64
N GLU A 8 -21.93 18.00 -21.69
CA GLU A 8 -20.49 18.05 -21.79
C GLU A 8 -20.12 19.54 -21.62
N GLU A 9 -19.67 19.91 -20.44
CA GLU A 9 -18.89 21.15 -20.35
C GLU A 9 -17.57 20.86 -21.07
N PRO A 10 -17.38 21.44 -22.25
CA PRO A 10 -16.17 21.13 -23.01
C PRO A 10 -14.94 21.65 -22.25
N LEU A 11 -13.83 20.96 -22.39
CA LEU A 11 -12.49 21.39 -21.91
C LEU A 11 -12.18 22.87 -22.21
N GLN A 12 -12.87 23.46 -23.17
CA GLN A 12 -12.75 24.87 -23.56
C GLN A 12 -13.26 25.85 -22.48
N SER A 13 -14.17 25.45 -21.58
CA SER A 13 -14.69 26.30 -20.50
C SER A 13 -13.83 26.32 -19.23
N LEU A 14 -12.83 25.42 -19.13
CA LEU A 14 -11.93 25.39 -17.99
C LEU A 14 -11.00 26.61 -17.95
N SER A 15 -10.77 27.13 -16.76
CA SER A 15 -9.77 28.19 -16.56
C SER A 15 -8.36 27.70 -16.94
N LEU A 16 -7.50 28.63 -17.35
CA LEU A 16 -6.11 28.31 -17.71
C LEU A 16 -5.37 27.57 -16.58
N TYR A 17 -5.65 27.92 -15.35
CA TYR A 17 -5.09 27.30 -14.16
C TYR A 17 -5.38 25.77 -14.12
N TRP A 18 -6.64 25.37 -14.31
CA TRP A 18 -7.01 23.95 -14.30
C TRP A 18 -6.48 23.18 -15.50
N LYS A 19 -6.37 23.83 -16.65
CA LYS A 19 -5.71 23.21 -17.83
C LYS A 19 -4.24 22.92 -17.56
N LEU A 20 -3.55 23.88 -16.93
CA LEU A 20 -2.14 23.72 -16.55
C LEU A 20 -1.97 22.60 -15.50
N LEU A 21 -2.79 22.60 -14.45
CA LEU A 21 -2.73 21.57 -13.41
C LEU A 21 -3.04 20.18 -13.96
N LEU A 22 -4.02 20.05 -14.84
CA LEU A 22 -4.32 18.76 -15.49
C LEU A 22 -3.14 18.31 -16.35
N SER A 23 -2.50 19.22 -17.09
CA SER A 23 -1.30 18.88 -17.86
C SER A 23 -0.16 18.42 -16.97
N ILE A 24 0.09 19.11 -15.86
CA ILE A 24 1.08 18.70 -14.85
C ILE A 24 0.73 17.29 -14.30
N ALA A 25 -0.52 17.07 -13.92
CA ALA A 25 -0.97 15.78 -13.41
C ALA A 25 -0.74 14.64 -14.40
N ILE A 26 -1.09 14.83 -15.68
CA ILE A 26 -0.89 13.85 -16.74
C ILE A 26 0.62 13.60 -16.94
N ILE A 27 1.41 14.66 -17.10
CA ILE A 27 2.85 14.54 -17.33
C ILE A 27 3.52 13.82 -16.15
N LEU A 28 3.22 14.25 -14.92
CA LEU A 28 3.83 13.67 -13.72
C LEU A 28 3.49 12.19 -13.57
N ASN A 29 2.21 11.81 -13.70
CA ASN A 29 1.84 10.38 -13.65
C ASN A 29 2.49 9.59 -14.80
N THR A 30 2.55 10.13 -16.01
CA THR A 30 3.17 9.45 -17.15
C THR A 30 4.67 9.24 -16.92
N VAL A 31 5.37 10.28 -16.47
CA VAL A 31 6.80 10.17 -16.18
C VAL A 31 7.03 9.13 -15.09
N VAL A 32 6.30 9.21 -13.99
CA VAL A 32 6.45 8.26 -12.87
C VAL A 32 6.15 6.82 -13.30
N ILE A 33 5.10 6.59 -14.12
CA ILE A 33 4.80 5.26 -14.65
C ILE A 33 5.95 4.72 -15.52
N LEU A 34 6.56 5.57 -16.31
CA LEU A 34 7.61 5.14 -17.24
C LEU A 34 8.99 4.99 -16.60
N THR A 35 9.28 5.77 -15.56
CA THR A 35 10.64 5.87 -14.99
C THR A 35 10.80 5.31 -13.59
N SER A 36 9.70 5.18 -12.80
CA SER A 36 9.82 4.58 -11.47
C SER A 36 10.04 3.09 -11.55
N GLU A 37 10.83 2.61 -10.66
CA GLU A 37 10.95 1.18 -10.40
C GLU A 37 9.74 0.63 -9.65
N LEU A 38 9.57 -0.68 -9.64
CA LEU A 38 8.55 -1.35 -8.82
C LEU A 38 8.79 -1.07 -7.33
N GLY A 39 7.72 -0.96 -6.57
CA GLY A 39 7.84 -0.86 -5.12
C GLY A 39 8.24 -2.19 -4.50
N LEU A 40 8.88 -2.16 -3.34
CA LEU A 40 9.34 -3.35 -2.62
C LEU A 40 8.22 -4.40 -2.46
N ASP A 41 7.03 -3.98 -2.01
CA ASP A 41 5.87 -4.89 -1.93
C ASP A 41 5.43 -5.46 -3.29
N SER A 42 5.74 -4.79 -4.38
CA SER A 42 5.37 -5.22 -5.73
C SER A 42 6.33 -6.28 -6.25
N HIS A 43 7.63 -6.15 -5.97
CA HIS A 43 8.60 -7.20 -6.23
C HIS A 43 8.23 -8.50 -5.51
N VAL A 44 7.95 -8.40 -4.20
CA VAL A 44 7.50 -9.57 -3.41
C VAL A 44 6.23 -10.19 -4.01
N ARG A 45 5.28 -9.38 -4.49
CA ARG A 45 4.05 -9.89 -5.10
C ARG A 45 4.29 -10.61 -6.41
N GLU A 46 5.16 -10.09 -7.27
CA GLU A 46 5.48 -10.73 -8.54
C GLU A 46 6.15 -12.08 -8.29
N ALA A 47 7.13 -12.14 -7.40
CA ALA A 47 7.78 -13.38 -7.02
C ALA A 47 6.78 -14.44 -6.49
N LEU A 48 5.80 -14.02 -5.69
CA LEU A 48 4.80 -14.95 -5.12
C LEU A 48 3.70 -15.36 -6.11
N VAL A 49 3.40 -14.56 -7.11
CA VAL A 49 2.44 -14.95 -8.17
C VAL A 49 3.02 -16.06 -9.03
N GLU A 50 4.32 -16.09 -9.20
CA GLU A 50 5.02 -17.10 -10.00
C GLU A 50 5.30 -18.37 -9.19
N SER A 51 5.27 -18.30 -7.85
CA SER A 51 5.38 -19.47 -6.99
C SER A 51 4.11 -20.33 -7.03
N GLU A 52 4.22 -21.63 -6.77
CA GLU A 52 3.08 -22.56 -6.69
C GLU A 52 2.06 -22.19 -5.60
N GLN A 53 2.42 -21.33 -4.65
CA GLN A 53 1.55 -20.87 -3.57
C GLN A 53 0.47 -19.87 -4.04
N GLY A 54 0.61 -19.29 -5.23
CA GLY A 54 -0.41 -18.48 -5.87
C GLY A 54 -0.78 -17.21 -5.10
N TRP A 55 -2.04 -16.78 -5.25
CA TRP A 55 -2.56 -15.53 -4.69
C TRP A 55 -2.85 -15.54 -3.17
N SER A 56 -2.75 -16.67 -2.50
CA SER A 56 -2.89 -16.74 -1.05
C SER A 56 -1.61 -16.23 -0.38
N LEU A 57 -1.50 -14.93 -0.34
CA LEU A 57 -0.42 -14.21 0.29
C LEU A 57 -0.59 -14.26 1.81
N ASP A 58 -0.16 -15.32 2.45
CA ASP A 58 0.19 -15.21 3.85
C ASP A 58 1.53 -14.49 3.97
N TRP A 59 1.50 -13.23 4.31
CA TRP A 59 2.71 -12.46 4.57
C TRP A 59 3.48 -12.98 5.79
N GLY A 60 2.84 -13.75 6.64
CA GLY A 60 3.49 -14.51 7.68
C GLY A 60 4.47 -15.49 7.06
N ASP A 61 4.03 -16.30 6.12
CA ASP A 61 4.85 -17.31 5.46
C ASP A 61 5.99 -16.69 4.65
N VAL A 62 5.74 -15.59 3.94
CA VAL A 62 6.79 -14.86 3.20
C VAL A 62 7.84 -14.24 4.11
N ARG A 63 7.47 -13.86 5.32
CA ARG A 63 8.37 -13.20 6.27
C ARG A 63 9.05 -14.17 7.23
N THR A 64 8.47 -15.34 7.45
CA THR A 64 9.02 -16.39 8.31
C THR A 64 9.83 -17.41 7.52
N SER A 65 9.51 -17.65 6.27
CA SER A 65 10.42 -18.35 5.37
C SER A 65 11.54 -17.42 4.97
N SER A 66 12.78 -17.90 4.93
CA SER A 66 13.80 -17.22 4.13
C SER A 66 13.15 -16.96 2.77
N PRO A 67 13.13 -15.73 2.25
CA PRO A 67 12.52 -15.47 0.94
C PRO A 67 13.14 -16.35 -0.13
N MET A 68 14.26 -16.90 0.16
CA MET A 68 15.10 -17.65 -0.73
C MET A 68 15.19 -19.11 -0.34
N GLY A 69 14.14 -19.63 0.29
CA GLY A 69 14.01 -21.04 0.58
C GLY A 69 15.15 -21.61 1.41
N SER A 70 14.80 -22.44 2.32
CA SER A 70 15.77 -23.38 2.92
C SER A 70 16.07 -24.55 1.97
N ASP A 71 15.39 -24.63 0.82
CA ASP A 71 15.59 -25.66 -0.19
C ASP A 71 16.21 -25.01 -1.44
N PRO A 72 17.49 -25.30 -1.75
CA PRO A 72 18.14 -24.83 -2.99
C PRO A 72 17.44 -25.32 -4.26
N ASN A 73 16.48 -26.26 -4.15
CA ASN A 73 15.64 -26.68 -5.27
C ASN A 73 14.33 -25.87 -5.36
N ASP A 74 14.06 -24.95 -4.44
CA ASP A 74 12.89 -24.08 -4.47
C ASP A 74 13.22 -22.78 -5.24
N SER A 75 13.88 -22.97 -6.40
CA SER A 75 14.23 -21.90 -7.36
C SER A 75 13.02 -21.16 -7.94
N THR A 76 11.82 -21.67 -7.67
CA THR A 76 10.57 -21.18 -8.24
C THR A 76 10.13 -19.82 -7.71
N ILE A 77 10.68 -19.34 -6.58
CA ILE A 77 10.30 -18.03 -6.02
C ILE A 77 10.84 -16.88 -6.89
N PHE A 78 11.89 -17.13 -7.68
CA PHE A 78 12.66 -16.10 -8.38
C PHE A 78 12.72 -16.28 -9.89
N ASP A 79 12.17 -17.36 -10.41
CA ASP A 79 12.08 -17.56 -11.85
C ASP A 79 11.21 -16.47 -12.49
N SER A 80 11.86 -15.50 -13.07
CA SER A 80 11.28 -14.53 -14.01
C SER A 80 10.22 -13.57 -13.47
N ALA A 81 10.43 -12.87 -12.36
CA ALA A 81 9.61 -11.73 -12.00
C ALA A 81 9.55 -10.73 -13.18
N SER A 82 8.56 -10.88 -14.05
CA SER A 82 8.37 -9.95 -15.15
C SER A 82 7.90 -8.61 -14.59
N ASN A 83 8.78 -7.64 -14.49
CA ASN A 83 8.56 -6.27 -14.01
C ASN A 83 7.34 -5.54 -14.64
N GLY A 84 6.61 -6.20 -15.54
CA GLY A 84 5.56 -5.61 -16.32
C GLY A 84 4.15 -5.77 -15.79
N SER A 85 3.78 -6.92 -15.23
CA SER A 85 2.37 -7.24 -14.97
C SER A 85 1.77 -6.44 -13.83
N THR A 86 2.46 -6.28 -12.72
CA THR A 86 1.99 -5.55 -11.54
C THR A 86 1.82 -4.07 -11.84
N LYS A 87 2.75 -3.48 -12.57
CA LYS A 87 2.69 -2.08 -13.00
C LYS A 87 1.56 -1.83 -13.99
N GLN A 88 1.35 -2.75 -14.93
CA GLN A 88 0.22 -2.68 -15.86
C GLN A 88 -1.12 -2.72 -15.12
N LEU A 89 -1.27 -3.58 -14.11
CA LEU A 89 -2.48 -3.64 -13.28
C LEU A 89 -2.72 -2.35 -12.50
N ALA A 90 -1.68 -1.71 -11.98
CA ALA A 90 -1.78 -0.41 -11.32
C ALA A 90 -2.26 0.69 -12.27
N VAL A 91 -1.74 0.71 -13.50
CA VAL A 91 -2.17 1.65 -14.55
C VAL A 91 -3.63 1.39 -14.97
N ILE A 92 -4.02 0.14 -15.14
CA ILE A 92 -5.42 -0.23 -15.41
C ILE A 92 -6.31 0.25 -14.26
N GLY A 93 -5.88 0.06 -13.01
CA GLY A 93 -6.58 0.57 -11.83
C GLY A 93 -6.77 2.09 -11.87
N MET A 94 -5.74 2.84 -12.28
CA MET A 94 -5.83 4.30 -12.45
C MET A 94 -6.86 4.69 -13.52
N ILE A 95 -6.83 4.04 -14.67
CA ILE A 95 -7.81 4.29 -15.75
C ILE A 95 -9.23 4.00 -15.27
N LEU A 96 -9.43 2.87 -14.58
CA LEU A 96 -10.72 2.50 -14.02
C LEU A 96 -11.19 3.51 -12.97
N ALA A 97 -10.30 4.00 -12.09
CA ALA A 97 -10.64 5.03 -11.11
C ALA A 97 -11.10 6.33 -11.78
N ILE A 98 -10.43 6.77 -12.83
CA ILE A 98 -10.83 7.95 -13.62
C ILE A 98 -12.21 7.73 -14.26
N ILE A 99 -12.46 6.57 -14.86
CA ILE A 99 -13.76 6.21 -15.44
C ILE A 99 -14.86 6.23 -14.38
N ILE A 100 -14.60 5.67 -13.20
CA ILE A 100 -15.56 5.66 -12.10
C ILE A 100 -15.80 7.09 -11.58
N CYS A 101 -14.78 7.91 -11.42
CA CYS A 101 -14.92 9.32 -11.07
C CYS A 101 -15.83 10.05 -12.08
N TRP A 102 -15.65 9.82 -13.36
CA TRP A 102 -16.50 10.37 -14.40
C TRP A 102 -17.95 9.84 -14.30
N ARG A 103 -18.15 8.54 -14.04
CA ARG A 103 -19.47 7.95 -13.81
C ARG A 103 -20.16 8.50 -12.55
N LEU A 104 -19.39 8.84 -11.52
CA LEU A 104 -19.87 9.53 -10.32
C LEU A 104 -20.11 11.03 -10.56
N LYS A 105 -19.93 11.50 -11.81
CA LYS A 105 -20.13 12.88 -12.25
C LYS A 105 -19.24 13.88 -11.51
N PHE A 106 -17.99 13.49 -11.22
CA PHE A 106 -17.01 14.45 -10.79
C PHE A 106 -16.56 15.32 -11.97
N ASP A 107 -16.29 16.58 -11.68
CA ASP A 107 -15.75 17.52 -12.64
C ASP A 107 -14.25 17.29 -12.87
N ILE A 108 -13.72 17.89 -13.92
CA ILE A 108 -12.29 17.77 -14.28
C ILE A 108 -11.37 18.28 -13.18
N PRO A 109 -11.63 19.41 -12.49
CA PRO A 109 -10.85 19.82 -11.33
C PRO A 109 -10.75 18.75 -10.25
N THR A 110 -11.86 18.09 -9.88
CA THR A 110 -11.85 17.00 -8.88
C THR A 110 -10.99 15.84 -9.31
N ILE A 111 -11.08 15.42 -10.58
CA ILE A 111 -10.24 14.34 -11.14
C ILE A 111 -8.77 14.78 -11.13
N THR A 112 -8.48 16.03 -11.49
CA THR A 112 -7.12 16.58 -11.46
C THR A 112 -6.54 16.56 -10.04
N VAL A 113 -7.32 17.00 -9.04
CA VAL A 113 -6.90 16.96 -7.63
C VAL A 113 -6.64 15.53 -7.15
N LEU A 114 -7.42 14.56 -7.60
CA LEU A 114 -7.17 13.15 -7.32
C LEU A 114 -5.84 12.69 -7.95
N MET A 115 -5.59 13.04 -9.23
CA MET A 115 -4.39 12.64 -9.94
C MET A 115 -3.10 13.27 -9.42
N ILE A 116 -3.15 14.42 -8.78
CA ILE A 116 -1.98 15.05 -8.13
C ILE A 116 -1.81 14.62 -6.67
N ASN A 117 -2.59 13.68 -6.17
CA ASN A 117 -2.39 13.19 -4.80
C ASN A 117 -1.04 12.47 -4.68
N PRO A 118 -0.16 12.87 -3.74
CA PRO A 118 1.20 12.33 -3.64
C PRO A 118 1.22 10.81 -3.46
N ALA A 119 0.33 10.28 -2.62
CA ALA A 119 0.29 8.85 -2.34
C ALA A 119 -0.20 8.03 -3.55
N LEU A 120 -1.07 8.60 -4.41
CA LEU A 120 -1.52 7.95 -5.64
C LEU A 120 -0.45 7.99 -6.73
N ILE A 121 0.28 9.11 -6.86
CA ILE A 121 1.43 9.22 -7.77
C ILE A 121 2.50 8.21 -7.37
N PHE A 122 2.86 8.17 -6.09
CA PHE A 122 3.79 7.19 -5.55
C PHE A 122 3.34 5.76 -5.88
N SER A 123 2.06 5.46 -5.68
CA SER A 123 1.52 4.11 -5.81
C SER A 123 1.49 3.63 -7.26
N VAL A 124 1.05 4.47 -8.20
CA VAL A 124 0.92 4.05 -9.60
C VAL A 124 2.27 3.78 -10.25
N GLY A 125 3.27 4.57 -9.92
CA GLY A 125 4.63 4.39 -10.44
C GLY A 125 5.28 3.08 -9.99
N ARG A 126 4.93 2.63 -8.80
CA ARG A 126 5.51 1.44 -8.15
C ARG A 126 4.67 0.17 -8.25
N GLY A 127 3.61 0.18 -9.04
CA GLY A 127 2.76 -1.00 -9.20
C GLY A 127 1.84 -1.29 -8.02
N TYR A 128 1.55 -0.31 -7.16
CA TYR A 128 0.61 -0.48 -6.06
C TYR A 128 -0.84 -0.28 -6.49
N TYR A 129 -1.79 -0.91 -5.80
CA TYR A 129 -3.18 -1.03 -6.22
C TYR A 129 -4.13 0.03 -5.64
N GLU A 130 -3.62 1.15 -5.11
CA GLU A 130 -4.44 2.18 -4.47
C GLU A 130 -5.50 2.77 -5.40
N TYR A 131 -5.19 2.98 -6.67
CA TYR A 131 -6.19 3.38 -7.66
C TYR A 131 -7.25 2.30 -7.91
N THR A 132 -6.85 1.03 -7.89
CA THR A 132 -7.79 -0.10 -8.03
C THR A 132 -8.77 -0.12 -6.86
N TYR A 133 -8.28 0.07 -5.63
CA TYR A 133 -9.15 0.18 -4.45
C TYR A 133 -10.14 1.32 -4.56
N LEU A 134 -9.69 2.49 -5.03
CA LEU A 134 -10.56 3.63 -5.27
C LEU A 134 -11.62 3.34 -6.32
N ALA A 135 -11.25 2.70 -7.43
CA ALA A 135 -12.18 2.31 -8.48
C ALA A 135 -13.25 1.35 -7.95
N MET A 136 -12.84 0.32 -7.22
CA MET A 136 -13.75 -0.68 -6.65
C MET A 136 -14.68 -0.07 -5.61
N LEU A 137 -14.17 0.77 -4.71
CA LEU A 137 -14.97 1.46 -3.71
C LEU A 137 -16.00 2.41 -4.37
N GLY A 138 -15.54 3.19 -5.36
CA GLY A 138 -16.41 4.07 -6.12
C GLY A 138 -17.50 3.32 -6.90
N ALA A 139 -17.16 2.17 -7.51
CA ALA A 139 -18.11 1.30 -8.18
C ALA A 139 -19.12 0.71 -7.18
N SER A 140 -18.65 0.21 -6.04
CA SER A 140 -19.53 -0.30 -4.97
C SER A 140 -20.52 0.77 -4.51
N TRP A 141 -20.04 1.99 -4.26
CA TRP A 141 -20.90 3.11 -3.91
C TRP A 141 -21.92 3.45 -5.01
N ALA A 142 -21.48 3.51 -6.27
CA ALA A 142 -22.36 3.79 -7.40
C ALA A 142 -23.50 2.75 -7.52
N ILE A 143 -23.18 1.47 -7.36
CA ILE A 143 -24.17 0.38 -7.38
C ILE A 143 -25.13 0.53 -6.20
N TRP A 144 -24.60 0.75 -4.99
CA TRP A 144 -25.39 0.95 -3.79
C TRP A 144 -26.38 2.12 -3.93
N HIS A 145 -25.90 3.27 -4.34
CA HIS A 145 -26.68 4.49 -4.45
C HIS A 145 -27.71 4.42 -5.57
N ASN A 146 -27.33 3.96 -6.77
CA ASN A 146 -28.21 3.92 -7.93
C ASN A 146 -29.28 2.81 -7.83
N SER A 147 -29.01 1.72 -7.14
CA SER A 147 -29.95 0.61 -7.03
C SER A 147 -31.28 0.99 -6.37
N ARG A 148 -31.31 2.05 -5.56
CA ARG A 148 -32.54 2.58 -4.97
C ARG A 148 -33.52 3.12 -6.01
N ASN A 149 -33.02 3.75 -7.05
CA ASN A 149 -33.86 4.24 -8.14
C ASN A 149 -34.43 3.07 -8.95
N TYR A 150 -33.64 2.00 -9.11
CA TYR A 150 -34.11 0.78 -9.78
C TYR A 150 -35.09 -0.04 -8.97
N SER A 151 -35.01 -0.05 -7.62
CA SER A 151 -35.88 -0.86 -6.79
C SER A 151 -37.32 -0.36 -6.77
N LYS A 152 -37.54 0.94 -6.99
CA LYS A 152 -38.89 1.50 -7.16
C LYS A 152 -39.60 0.98 -8.41
N GLU A 153 -38.80 0.63 -9.46
CA GLU A 153 -39.32 0.16 -10.75
C GLU A 153 -39.31 -1.37 -10.86
N LYS A 154 -38.37 -2.06 -10.24
CA LYS A 154 -38.07 -3.50 -10.47
C LYS A 154 -38.25 -4.42 -9.27
N GLY A 155 -38.62 -3.89 -8.08
CA GLY A 155 -38.94 -4.69 -6.90
C GLY A 155 -37.75 -5.10 -6.02
N VAL A 156 -38.07 -5.80 -4.92
CA VAL A 156 -37.16 -6.16 -3.82
C VAL A 156 -35.96 -7.01 -4.29
N LEU A 157 -36.16 -7.92 -5.23
CA LEU A 157 -35.10 -8.80 -5.75
C LEU A 157 -33.95 -8.01 -6.38
N SER A 158 -34.28 -7.01 -7.17
CA SER A 158 -33.28 -6.13 -7.79
C SER A 158 -32.43 -5.40 -6.75
N ARG A 159 -33.03 -5.04 -5.61
CA ARG A 159 -32.31 -4.39 -4.51
C ARG A 159 -31.37 -5.35 -3.81
N ILE A 160 -31.82 -6.56 -3.51
CA ILE A 160 -30.97 -7.60 -2.89
C ILE A 160 -29.77 -7.90 -3.78
N VAL A 161 -29.97 -8.08 -5.09
CA VAL A 161 -28.88 -8.31 -6.05
C VAL A 161 -27.87 -7.16 -6.01
N ALA A 162 -28.33 -5.91 -6.02
CA ALA A 162 -27.43 -4.75 -5.97
C ALA A 162 -26.63 -4.67 -4.65
N ILE A 163 -27.26 -4.98 -3.52
CA ILE A 163 -26.59 -5.05 -2.22
C ILE A 163 -25.50 -6.13 -2.24
N THR A 164 -25.82 -7.30 -2.77
CA THR A 164 -24.87 -8.41 -2.88
C THR A 164 -23.68 -8.04 -3.75
N PHE A 165 -23.91 -7.43 -4.92
CA PHE A 165 -22.81 -6.96 -5.79
C PHE A 165 -21.95 -5.89 -5.13
N SER A 166 -22.57 -4.90 -4.47
CA SER A 166 -21.84 -3.86 -3.74
C SER A 166 -21.00 -4.44 -2.61
N ALA A 167 -21.55 -5.38 -1.83
CA ALA A 167 -20.84 -6.07 -0.76
C ALA A 167 -19.68 -6.94 -1.31
N SER A 168 -19.91 -7.65 -2.42
CA SER A 168 -18.88 -8.46 -3.07
C SER A 168 -17.69 -7.60 -3.51
N ILE A 169 -17.94 -6.43 -4.12
CA ILE A 169 -16.87 -5.51 -4.53
C ILE A 169 -16.10 -5.00 -3.31
N LEU A 170 -16.79 -4.64 -2.23
CA LEU A 170 -16.14 -4.21 -0.97
C LEU A 170 -15.28 -5.31 -0.38
N LEU A 171 -15.74 -6.57 -0.40
CA LEU A 171 -14.95 -7.70 0.05
C LEU A 171 -13.71 -7.94 -0.81
N TRP A 172 -13.82 -7.77 -2.12
CA TRP A 172 -12.66 -7.82 -3.00
C TRP A 172 -11.61 -6.77 -2.62
N VAL A 173 -12.04 -5.54 -2.31
CA VAL A 173 -11.14 -4.50 -1.81
C VAL A 173 -10.47 -4.95 -0.52
N LEU A 174 -11.24 -5.46 0.42
CA LEU A 174 -10.72 -5.95 1.71
C LEU A 174 -9.78 -7.14 1.52
N MET A 175 -10.14 -8.12 0.69
CA MET A 175 -9.32 -9.28 0.38
C MET A 175 -7.94 -8.86 -0.16
N ILE A 176 -7.92 -8.02 -1.19
CA ILE A 176 -6.67 -7.57 -1.80
C ILE A 176 -5.88 -6.69 -0.82
N LYS A 177 -6.55 -5.80 -0.08
CA LYS A 177 -5.89 -4.87 0.85
C LYS A 177 -5.36 -5.57 2.11
N LEU A 178 -6.15 -6.47 2.68
CA LEU A 178 -5.87 -7.16 3.93
C LEU A 178 -5.30 -8.57 3.71
N ARG A 179 -5.20 -8.99 2.45
CA ARG A 179 -4.61 -10.29 2.07
C ARG A 179 -5.30 -11.50 2.71
N ILE A 180 -6.62 -11.48 2.72
CA ILE A 180 -7.46 -12.55 3.27
C ILE A 180 -7.76 -13.57 2.17
N GLU A 181 -7.67 -14.85 2.49
CA GLU A 181 -7.99 -15.94 1.57
C GLU A 181 -9.44 -15.94 1.10
N LEU A 182 -9.66 -16.35 -0.16
CA LEU A 182 -10.98 -16.34 -0.79
C LEU A 182 -12.01 -17.20 -0.04
N GLY A 183 -11.59 -18.36 0.47
CA GLY A 183 -12.46 -19.28 1.22
C GLY A 183 -13.01 -18.70 2.52
N SER A 184 -12.24 -17.85 3.16
CA SER A 184 -12.60 -17.20 4.42
C SER A 184 -13.60 -16.05 4.24
N LEU A 185 -13.88 -15.60 3.01
CA LEU A 185 -14.73 -14.45 2.73
C LEU A 185 -16.24 -14.76 2.70
N PHE A 186 -16.62 -16.02 2.68
CA PHE A 186 -18.04 -16.38 2.53
C PHE A 186 -18.90 -15.88 3.70
N LEU A 187 -18.44 -16.08 4.93
CA LEU A 187 -19.14 -15.62 6.13
C LEU A 187 -19.16 -14.07 6.24
N PRO A 188 -18.05 -13.35 6.04
CA PRO A 188 -18.06 -11.89 5.92
C PRO A 188 -18.99 -11.36 4.82
N LEU A 189 -19.09 -12.02 3.66
CA LEU A 189 -20.01 -11.63 2.60
C LEU A 189 -21.47 -11.67 3.07
N ILE A 190 -21.87 -12.75 3.70
CA ILE A 190 -23.21 -12.89 4.27
C ILE A 190 -23.44 -11.76 5.30
N GLY A 191 -22.51 -11.52 6.19
CA GLY A 191 -22.58 -10.46 7.19
C GLY A 191 -22.76 -9.07 6.56
N LEU A 192 -21.95 -8.74 5.55
CA LEU A 192 -22.07 -7.45 4.84
C LEU A 192 -23.40 -7.30 4.08
N VAL A 193 -23.88 -8.36 3.45
CA VAL A 193 -25.18 -8.36 2.76
C VAL A 193 -26.32 -8.14 3.76
N LEU A 194 -26.29 -8.80 4.91
CA LEU A 194 -27.27 -8.61 5.98
C LEU A 194 -27.23 -7.18 6.54
N ILE A 195 -26.03 -6.66 6.84
CA ILE A 195 -25.85 -5.28 7.31
C ILE A 195 -26.36 -4.30 6.26
N GLY A 196 -25.99 -4.48 5.00
CA GLY A 196 -26.47 -3.66 3.89
C GLY A 196 -27.99 -3.67 3.78
N TYR A 197 -28.61 -4.83 3.89
CA TYR A 197 -30.06 -4.96 3.88
C TYR A 197 -30.74 -4.26 5.08
N LEU A 198 -30.18 -4.42 6.29
CA LEU A 198 -30.70 -3.73 7.48
C LEU A 198 -30.60 -2.21 7.34
N ILE A 199 -29.45 -1.70 6.82
CA ILE A 199 -29.27 -0.26 6.55
C ILE A 199 -30.30 0.20 5.51
N ASP A 200 -30.56 -0.60 4.48
CA ASP A 200 -31.51 -0.24 3.43
C ASP A 200 -32.96 -0.16 3.96
N MET A 201 -33.33 -1.03 4.87
CA MET A 201 -34.66 -1.04 5.49
C MET A 201 -34.85 0.04 6.55
N MET A 202 -33.81 0.70 7.02
CA MET A 202 -33.94 1.75 8.04
C MET A 202 -34.75 2.94 7.50
N PRO A 203 -35.70 3.46 8.28
CA PRO A 203 -36.44 4.67 7.92
C PRO A 203 -35.52 5.90 7.91
N ASN A 204 -35.78 6.84 7.01
CA ASN A 204 -34.94 8.02 6.81
C ASN A 204 -34.73 8.86 8.08
N GLU A 205 -35.71 8.88 8.96
CA GLU A 205 -35.70 9.63 10.22
C GLU A 205 -34.66 9.15 11.23
N ARG A 206 -34.18 7.91 11.07
CA ARG A 206 -33.10 7.33 11.92
C ARG A 206 -31.70 7.70 11.50
N PHE A 207 -31.55 8.22 10.29
CA PHE A 207 -30.23 8.61 9.79
C PHE A 207 -29.80 9.95 10.41
N ASN A 208 -28.63 9.92 11.04
CA ASN A 208 -27.98 11.12 11.56
C ASN A 208 -26.48 11.06 11.20
N PRO A 209 -25.95 12.01 10.41
CA PRO A 209 -24.59 11.94 9.91
C PRO A 209 -23.52 11.80 11.00
N LYS A 210 -23.62 12.56 12.10
CA LYS A 210 -22.66 12.47 13.20
C LYS A 210 -22.67 11.12 13.90
N LYS A 211 -23.89 10.59 14.18
CA LYS A 211 -24.01 9.26 14.78
C LYS A 211 -23.52 8.18 13.82
N SER A 212 -23.81 8.32 12.53
CA SER A 212 -23.32 7.39 11.49
C SER A 212 -21.80 7.39 11.41
N LEU A 213 -21.14 8.55 11.44
CA LEU A 213 -19.69 8.66 11.46
C LEU A 213 -19.08 7.94 12.69
N LEU A 214 -19.61 8.22 13.88
CA LEU A 214 -19.15 7.62 15.13
C LEU A 214 -19.39 6.10 15.15
N PHE A 215 -20.59 5.68 14.74
CA PHE A 215 -20.95 4.27 14.66
C PHE A 215 -20.09 3.53 13.63
N GLY A 216 -19.84 4.14 12.47
CA GLY A 216 -18.93 3.62 11.48
C GLY A 216 -17.50 3.48 12.00
N PHE A 217 -16.97 4.51 12.64
CA PHE A 217 -15.63 4.50 13.22
C PHE A 217 -15.47 3.37 14.26
N SER A 218 -16.43 3.26 15.19
CA SER A 218 -16.42 2.18 16.18
C SER A 218 -16.58 0.80 15.52
N GLY A 219 -17.42 0.70 14.50
CA GLY A 219 -17.65 -0.52 13.73
C GLY A 219 -16.40 -0.96 12.96
N GLY A 220 -15.63 0.00 12.40
CA GLY A 220 -14.36 -0.27 11.74
C GLY A 220 -13.31 -0.83 12.69
N ILE A 221 -13.15 -0.23 13.87
CA ILE A 221 -12.28 -0.74 14.93
C ILE A 221 -12.70 -2.16 15.34
N LEU A 222 -13.99 -2.33 15.64
CA LEU A 222 -14.54 -3.63 16.08
C LEU A 222 -14.33 -4.71 15.01
N GLY A 223 -14.51 -4.37 13.73
CA GLY A 223 -14.28 -5.29 12.63
C GLY A 223 -12.83 -5.82 12.60
N VAL A 224 -11.85 -4.94 12.75
CA VAL A 224 -10.43 -5.34 12.80
C VAL A 224 -10.14 -6.16 14.06
N VAL A 225 -10.70 -5.77 15.21
CA VAL A 225 -10.54 -6.56 16.47
C VAL A 225 -11.14 -7.97 16.33
N ILE A 226 -12.29 -8.10 15.67
CA ILE A 226 -12.88 -9.41 15.39
C ILE A 226 -11.96 -10.25 14.50
N LEU A 227 -11.35 -9.67 13.48
CA LEU A 227 -10.36 -10.37 12.64
C LEU A 227 -9.16 -10.85 13.47
N GLY A 228 -8.69 -10.05 14.42
CA GLY A 228 -7.63 -10.45 15.36
C GLY A 228 -8.04 -11.63 16.26
N ILE A 229 -9.26 -11.60 16.81
CA ILE A 229 -9.79 -12.69 17.65
C ILE A 229 -9.96 -13.99 16.85
N LEU A 230 -10.22 -13.87 15.55
CA LEU A 230 -10.36 -15.00 14.63
C LEU A 230 -9.01 -15.47 14.05
N ASP A 231 -7.91 -14.95 14.55
CA ASP A 231 -6.54 -15.32 14.17
C ASP A 231 -6.23 -15.13 12.68
N TYR A 232 -6.68 -14.01 12.12
CA TYR A 232 -6.40 -13.67 10.73
C TYR A 232 -5.05 -12.96 10.59
N GLY A 233 -4.00 -13.70 10.26
CA GLY A 233 -2.68 -13.19 9.85
C GLY A 233 -2.16 -12.03 10.72
N THR A 234 -1.83 -10.90 10.11
CA THR A 234 -1.31 -9.71 10.83
C THR A 234 -2.22 -9.20 11.96
N PHE A 235 -3.52 -9.51 11.95
CA PHE A 235 -4.45 -9.06 12.99
C PHE A 235 -4.34 -9.88 14.28
N ALA A 236 -3.77 -11.10 14.23
CA ALA A 236 -3.57 -11.96 15.39
C ALA A 236 -2.77 -11.27 16.51
N VAL A 237 -1.91 -10.30 16.17
CA VAL A 237 -1.15 -9.50 17.17
C VAL A 237 -2.02 -8.79 18.19
N ILE A 238 -3.32 -8.60 17.93
CA ILE A 238 -4.27 -8.04 18.92
C ILE A 238 -4.41 -8.97 20.12
N THR A 239 -4.41 -10.28 19.88
CA THR A 239 -4.51 -11.33 20.91
C THR A 239 -3.17 -11.82 21.38
N ASP A 240 -2.20 -11.95 20.50
CA ASP A 240 -0.90 -12.53 20.80
C ASP A 240 0.03 -11.54 21.52
N GLU A 241 0.00 -10.27 21.11
CA GLU A 241 0.85 -9.21 21.67
C GLU A 241 0.04 -7.95 22.05
N PRO A 242 -0.99 -8.09 22.91
CA PRO A 242 -1.94 -7.02 23.20
C PRO A 242 -1.29 -5.77 23.80
N ALA A 243 -0.22 -5.95 24.59
CA ALA A 243 0.48 -4.82 25.20
C ALA A 243 1.19 -3.95 24.16
N ARG A 244 1.86 -4.57 23.18
CA ARG A 244 2.53 -3.87 22.07
C ARG A 244 1.50 -3.22 21.14
N PHE A 245 0.43 -3.93 20.82
CA PHE A 245 -0.66 -3.37 20.03
C PHE A 245 -1.27 -2.13 20.67
N LEU A 246 -1.56 -2.15 21.97
CA LEU A 246 -2.10 -1.00 22.69
C LEU A 246 -1.12 0.19 22.74
N GLN A 247 0.19 -0.06 22.71
CA GLN A 247 1.19 1.00 22.60
C GLN A 247 1.27 1.56 21.16
N ALA A 248 1.12 0.70 20.13
CA ALA A 248 1.12 1.10 18.72
C ALA A 248 -0.11 1.94 18.36
N LEU A 249 -1.25 1.66 18.95
CA LEU A 249 -2.53 2.27 18.57
C LEU A 249 -2.54 3.80 18.66
N PRO A 250 -2.13 4.47 19.75
CA PRO A 250 -2.08 5.93 19.82
C PRO A 250 -1.15 6.55 18.78
N ILE A 251 -0.01 5.93 18.52
CA ILE A 251 0.98 6.42 17.55
C ILE A 251 0.42 6.27 16.14
N SER A 252 -0.23 5.15 15.85
CA SER A 252 -0.95 4.94 14.57
C SER A 252 -2.03 5.98 14.35
N ILE A 253 -2.87 6.24 15.35
CA ILE A 253 -3.92 7.27 15.28
C ILE A 253 -3.30 8.64 14.98
N PHE A 254 -2.23 9.00 15.68
CA PHE A 254 -1.56 10.28 15.47
C PHE A 254 -0.92 10.37 14.08
N GLY A 255 -0.22 9.32 13.64
CA GLY A 255 0.38 9.24 12.32
C GLY A 255 -0.68 9.38 11.20
N VAL A 256 -1.79 8.64 11.30
CA VAL A 256 -2.90 8.71 10.33
C VAL A 256 -3.51 10.11 10.30
N ILE A 257 -3.70 10.77 11.45
CA ILE A 257 -4.22 12.14 11.51
C ILE A 257 -3.29 13.13 10.81
N ILE A 258 -1.98 13.06 11.08
CA ILE A 258 -0.99 13.96 10.44
C ILE A 258 -1.00 13.75 8.93
N ILE A 259 -0.89 12.51 8.47
CA ILE A 259 -0.81 12.23 7.03
C ILE A 259 -2.13 12.57 6.33
N TYR A 260 -3.26 12.26 6.94
CA TYR A 260 -4.56 12.72 6.42
C TYR A 260 -4.64 14.24 6.39
N GLY A 261 -4.11 14.90 7.43
CA GLY A 261 -3.97 16.34 7.47
C GLY A 261 -3.15 16.88 6.30
N LEU A 262 -2.01 16.29 6.00
CA LEU A 262 -1.13 16.70 4.91
C LEU A 262 -1.74 16.43 3.53
N PHE A 263 -2.12 15.18 3.26
CA PHE A 263 -2.62 14.81 1.93
C PHE A 263 -4.09 15.22 1.70
N GLY A 264 -4.84 15.40 2.78
CA GLY A 264 -6.21 15.87 2.77
C GLY A 264 -6.33 17.40 2.86
N MET A 265 -5.24 18.19 2.82
CA MET A 265 -5.31 19.64 2.98
C MET A 265 -6.21 20.32 1.94
N VAL A 266 -6.40 19.70 0.78
CA VAL A 266 -7.33 20.16 -0.26
C VAL A 266 -8.80 20.09 0.19
N ILE A 267 -9.12 19.28 1.19
CA ILE A 267 -10.47 19.09 1.73
C ILE A 267 -10.77 20.09 2.87
N TRP A 268 -9.76 20.62 3.55
CA TRP A 268 -9.92 21.49 4.71
C TRP A 268 -10.85 22.69 4.48
N PRO A 269 -10.84 23.35 3.32
CA PRO A 269 -11.75 24.47 3.06
C PRO A 269 -13.24 24.10 3.19
N PHE A 270 -13.58 22.83 2.99
CA PHE A 270 -14.95 22.32 2.97
C PHE A 270 -15.42 21.75 4.32
N ILE A 271 -14.50 21.49 5.27
CA ILE A 271 -14.83 20.83 6.56
C ILE A 271 -15.86 21.59 7.36
N THR A 272 -15.77 22.92 7.40
CA THR A 272 -16.71 23.76 8.16
C THR A 272 -18.13 23.68 7.60
N GLU A 273 -18.28 23.59 6.29
CA GLU A 273 -19.57 23.46 5.62
C GLU A 273 -20.16 22.07 5.84
N ILE A 274 -19.33 21.04 5.66
CA ILE A 274 -19.71 19.64 5.97
C ILE A 274 -20.20 19.55 7.41
N TRP A 275 -19.46 20.10 8.37
CA TRP A 275 -19.83 20.04 9.79
C TRP A 275 -21.14 20.75 10.10
N LYS A 276 -21.43 21.89 9.45
CA LYS A 276 -22.71 22.59 9.60
C LYS A 276 -23.88 21.76 9.10
N VAL A 277 -23.74 21.12 7.93
CA VAL A 277 -24.80 20.26 7.36
C VAL A 277 -25.00 19.01 8.21
N MET A 278 -23.91 18.34 8.60
CA MET A 278 -23.96 17.19 9.51
C MET A 278 -24.67 17.47 10.84
N SER A 279 -24.71 18.77 11.23
CA SER A 279 -25.31 19.19 12.51
C SER A 279 -26.79 19.54 12.42
N LYS A 280 -27.30 19.81 11.22
CA LYS A 280 -28.63 20.38 11.03
C LYS A 280 -29.60 19.46 10.33
N GLU A 281 -29.14 18.52 9.50
CA GLU A 281 -30.02 17.76 8.60
C GLU A 281 -29.86 16.25 8.78
N ASN A 282 -30.98 15.55 8.79
CA ASN A 282 -31.03 14.10 8.70
C ASN A 282 -31.07 13.67 7.23
N ASP A 283 -29.95 13.90 6.51
CA ASP A 283 -29.77 13.42 5.14
C ASP A 283 -29.24 11.98 5.16
N ARG A 284 -29.97 11.09 4.50
CA ARG A 284 -29.63 9.66 4.43
C ARG A 284 -28.33 9.43 3.66
N VAL A 285 -28.13 10.08 2.51
CA VAL A 285 -26.94 9.91 1.67
C VAL A 285 -25.70 10.41 2.39
N VAL A 286 -25.79 11.59 3.01
CA VAL A 286 -24.73 12.14 3.86
C VAL A 286 -24.42 11.19 5.02
N SER A 287 -25.44 10.62 5.67
CA SER A 287 -25.25 9.67 6.78
C SER A 287 -24.58 8.39 6.34
N GLU A 288 -24.91 7.85 5.16
CA GLU A 288 -24.25 6.65 4.60
C GLU A 288 -22.81 6.92 4.21
N LEU A 289 -22.50 8.08 3.63
CA LEU A 289 -21.11 8.48 3.36
C LEU A 289 -20.31 8.69 4.65
N CYS A 290 -20.91 9.30 5.66
CA CYS A 290 -20.31 9.43 6.99
C CYS A 290 -20.05 8.07 7.63
N LEU A 291 -20.98 7.12 7.50
CA LEU A 291 -20.80 5.74 7.97
C LEU A 291 -19.61 5.08 7.27
N LEU A 292 -19.54 5.18 5.94
CA LEU A 292 -18.46 4.61 5.14
C LEU A 292 -17.10 5.22 5.52
N ILE A 293 -17.01 6.56 5.60
CA ILE A 293 -15.79 7.26 6.01
C ILE A 293 -15.38 6.83 7.43
N GLY A 294 -16.35 6.73 8.33
CA GLY A 294 -16.10 6.24 9.70
C GLY A 294 -15.52 4.84 9.71
N VAL A 295 -16.14 3.88 9.03
CA VAL A 295 -15.68 2.49 8.95
C VAL A 295 -14.25 2.45 8.39
N LEU A 296 -13.99 3.10 7.26
CA LEU A 296 -12.68 3.13 6.64
C LEU A 296 -11.62 3.74 7.56
N THR A 297 -11.93 4.87 8.21
CA THR A 297 -10.99 5.54 9.12
C THR A 297 -10.66 4.68 10.34
N GLY A 298 -11.69 4.11 11.00
CA GLY A 298 -11.49 3.22 12.14
C GLY A 298 -10.70 1.96 11.79
N SER A 299 -11.02 1.36 10.64
CA SER A 299 -10.30 0.18 10.14
C SER A 299 -8.84 0.50 9.82
N ILE A 300 -8.56 1.62 9.11
CA ILE A 300 -7.19 2.01 8.75
C ILE A 300 -6.34 2.26 10.00
N MET A 301 -6.85 3.03 10.95
CA MET A 301 -6.10 3.32 12.18
C MET A 301 -5.74 2.05 12.95
N THR A 302 -6.68 1.12 13.06
CA THR A 302 -6.47 -0.13 13.78
C THR A 302 -5.56 -1.09 12.98
N TYR A 303 -5.75 -1.17 11.67
CA TYR A 303 -4.90 -1.97 10.78
C TYR A 303 -3.44 -1.51 10.79
N VAL A 304 -3.20 -0.21 10.72
CA VAL A 304 -1.82 0.32 10.78
C VAL A 304 -1.17 -0.03 12.11
N ALA A 305 -1.92 0.01 13.22
CA ALA A 305 -1.41 -0.43 14.53
C ALA A 305 -1.07 -1.92 14.55
N CYS A 306 -1.90 -2.78 13.95
CA CYS A 306 -1.61 -4.21 13.81
C CYS A 306 -0.35 -4.43 12.97
N LEU A 307 -0.27 -3.77 11.81
CA LEU A 307 0.86 -3.89 10.91
C LEU A 307 2.18 -3.50 11.62
N TRP A 308 2.19 -2.37 12.31
CA TRP A 308 3.38 -1.92 13.03
C TRP A 308 3.77 -2.85 14.18
N THR A 309 2.78 -3.37 14.91
CA THR A 309 3.03 -4.35 15.97
C THR A 309 3.66 -5.61 15.38
N PHE A 310 3.06 -6.15 14.33
CA PHE A 310 3.54 -7.34 13.65
C PHE A 310 4.97 -7.16 13.12
N GLU A 311 5.23 -6.08 12.39
CA GLU A 311 6.54 -5.77 11.84
C GLU A 311 7.60 -5.60 12.95
N SER A 312 7.26 -4.96 14.07
CA SER A 312 8.20 -4.75 15.17
C SER A 312 8.58 -6.05 15.87
N ILE A 313 7.68 -7.04 15.93
CA ILE A 313 7.95 -8.37 16.49
C ILE A 313 8.83 -9.15 15.54
N LEU A 314 8.41 -9.21 14.29
CA LEU A 314 9.06 -10.02 13.26
C LEU A 314 10.54 -9.67 13.09
N TRP A 315 10.86 -8.38 13.12
CA TRP A 315 12.20 -7.88 12.86
C TRP A 315 13.02 -7.56 14.11
N GLY A 316 12.46 -7.73 15.30
CA GLY A 316 13.13 -7.38 16.54
C GLY A 316 13.53 -5.90 16.65
N SER A 317 12.96 -5.04 15.80
CA SER A 317 13.37 -3.66 15.66
C SER A 317 13.07 -2.81 16.89
N GLN A 318 13.83 -1.73 17.05
CA GLN A 318 13.75 -0.85 18.22
C GLN A 318 12.37 -0.21 18.36
N TRP A 319 11.59 -0.71 19.26
CA TRP A 319 10.31 -0.21 19.68
C TRP A 319 10.46 1.05 20.54
N PRO A 320 9.68 2.14 20.38
CA PRO A 320 8.60 2.33 19.39
C PRO A 320 9.02 3.04 18.08
N TRP A 321 10.28 3.37 17.90
CA TRP A 321 10.78 4.24 16.84
C TRP A 321 10.60 3.64 15.45
N HIS A 322 10.66 2.35 15.34
CA HIS A 322 10.41 1.62 14.10
C HIS A 322 9.06 1.98 13.45
N MET A 323 8.01 2.18 14.24
CA MET A 323 6.70 2.58 13.73
C MET A 323 6.70 3.92 13.03
N TRP A 324 7.58 4.83 13.45
CA TRP A 324 7.67 6.16 12.88
C TRP A 324 8.39 6.16 11.53
N THR A 325 9.33 5.25 11.35
CA THR A 325 10.13 5.12 10.12
C THR A 325 9.40 4.38 9.01
N MET A 326 8.38 3.59 9.31
CA MET A 326 7.53 2.93 8.33
C MET A 326 6.60 3.92 7.61
N GLY A 327 7.15 4.74 6.71
CA GLY A 327 6.47 5.85 6.05
C GLY A 327 5.28 5.51 5.13
N ASN A 328 4.76 4.29 5.17
CA ASN A 328 3.69 3.79 4.27
C ASN A 328 2.26 4.25 4.61
N ASN A 329 2.06 5.02 5.68
CA ASN A 329 0.73 5.41 6.15
C ASN A 329 -0.07 6.24 5.14
N GLY A 330 0.61 7.08 4.35
CA GLY A 330 -0.04 7.92 3.34
C GLY A 330 -0.77 7.13 2.27
N ARG A 331 -0.28 5.96 1.95
CA ARG A 331 -0.86 5.05 0.97
C ARG A 331 -2.24 4.54 1.41
N TYR A 332 -2.38 4.14 2.66
CA TYR A 332 -3.63 3.57 3.18
C TYR A 332 -4.78 4.58 3.26
N ILE A 333 -4.48 5.86 3.41
CA ILE A 333 -5.49 6.93 3.54
C ILE A 333 -6.14 7.27 2.20
N THR A 334 -5.50 6.94 1.08
CA THR A 334 -6.00 7.27 -0.26
C THR A 334 -7.42 6.76 -0.51
N ILE A 335 -7.80 5.64 0.10
CA ILE A 335 -9.14 5.06 -0.02
C ILE A 335 -10.25 6.01 0.46
N LEU A 336 -9.92 7.00 1.30
CA LEU A 336 -10.86 8.02 1.78
C LEU A 336 -11.15 9.13 0.75
N ALA A 337 -10.37 9.24 -0.33
CA ALA A 337 -10.48 10.35 -1.28
C ALA A 337 -11.87 10.39 -1.95
N ILE A 338 -12.30 9.31 -2.60
CA ILE A 338 -13.60 9.27 -3.29
C ILE A 338 -14.77 9.48 -2.33
N PRO A 339 -14.88 8.78 -1.18
CA PRO A 339 -15.95 9.04 -0.22
C PRO A 339 -15.97 10.50 0.29
N SER A 340 -14.80 11.09 0.53
CA SER A 340 -14.71 12.49 0.97
C SER A 340 -15.19 13.46 -0.10
N TYR A 341 -14.80 13.28 -1.35
CA TYR A 341 -15.25 14.11 -2.47
C TYR A 341 -16.76 13.94 -2.72
N LEU A 342 -17.28 12.72 -2.61
CA LEU A 342 -18.73 12.48 -2.68
C LEU A 342 -19.47 13.20 -1.57
N LEU A 343 -18.95 13.20 -0.34
CA LEU A 343 -19.56 13.90 0.79
C LEU A 343 -19.58 15.41 0.56
N ILE A 344 -18.48 16.01 0.11
CA ILE A 344 -18.41 17.44 -0.22
C ILE A 344 -19.42 17.79 -1.31
N LYS A 345 -19.45 16.97 -2.38
CA LYS A 345 -20.38 17.16 -3.48
C LYS A 345 -21.85 17.05 -3.04
N GLN A 346 -22.17 16.08 -2.18
CA GLN A 346 -23.53 15.90 -1.68
C GLN A 346 -23.97 17.09 -0.82
N VAL A 347 -23.06 17.67 -0.02
CA VAL A 347 -23.34 18.79 0.87
C VAL A 347 -23.47 20.11 0.10
N ASN A 348 -22.64 20.34 -0.90
CA ASN A 348 -22.51 21.63 -1.59
C ASN A 348 -23.15 21.64 -3.00
N GLY A 349 -23.68 20.51 -3.46
CA GLY A 349 -24.15 20.35 -4.84
C GLY A 349 -22.99 20.13 -5.84
N ASN A 350 -21.93 20.95 -5.78
CA ASN A 350 -20.68 20.80 -6.52
C ASN A 350 -19.48 21.14 -5.63
N ILE A 351 -18.30 20.66 -5.98
CA ILE A 351 -17.06 21.02 -5.29
C ILE A 351 -16.51 22.29 -5.91
N ASN A 352 -16.55 23.41 -5.19
CA ASN A 352 -16.01 24.67 -5.68
C ASN A 352 -14.49 24.72 -5.43
N TRP A 353 -13.71 24.21 -6.37
CA TRP A 353 -12.25 24.22 -6.32
C TRP A 353 -11.64 25.60 -6.61
N ASP A 354 -12.39 26.54 -7.17
CA ASP A 354 -11.91 27.87 -7.51
C ASP A 354 -11.83 28.84 -6.31
N GLN A 355 -12.31 28.39 -5.14
CA GLN A 355 -12.14 29.21 -3.93
C GLN A 355 -10.66 29.30 -3.53
N PRO A 356 -10.18 30.49 -3.09
CA PRO A 356 -8.75 30.73 -2.83
C PRO A 356 -8.10 29.72 -1.87
N LYS A 357 -8.84 29.28 -0.84
CA LYS A 357 -8.33 28.30 0.13
C LYS A 357 -8.13 26.92 -0.49
N ALA A 358 -8.99 26.51 -1.42
CA ALA A 358 -8.84 25.22 -2.11
C ALA A 358 -7.66 25.28 -3.08
N ILE A 359 -7.53 26.36 -3.85
CA ILE A 359 -6.37 26.61 -4.73
C ILE A 359 -5.07 26.58 -3.94
N THR A 360 -5.03 27.24 -2.77
CA THR A 360 -3.85 27.21 -1.89
C THR A 360 -3.52 25.78 -1.44
N GLY A 361 -4.52 25.00 -1.04
CA GLY A 361 -4.33 23.59 -0.67
C GLY A 361 -3.76 22.74 -1.82
N VAL A 362 -4.27 22.95 -3.03
CA VAL A 362 -3.77 22.26 -4.23
C VAL A 362 -2.32 22.67 -4.53
N LEU A 363 -1.98 23.95 -4.45
CA LEU A 363 -0.62 24.44 -4.69
C LEU A 363 0.37 23.92 -3.64
N LEU A 364 -0.04 23.84 -2.38
CA LEU A 364 0.79 23.26 -1.30
C LEU A 364 0.99 21.74 -1.45
N LEU A 365 0.07 21.05 -2.12
CA LEU A 365 0.19 19.64 -2.38
C LEU A 365 1.21 19.30 -3.49
N LEU A 366 1.41 20.21 -4.46
CA LEU A 366 2.29 19.96 -5.61
C LEU A 366 3.74 19.60 -5.23
N PRO A 367 4.43 20.29 -4.30
CA PRO A 367 5.78 19.88 -3.89
C PRO A 367 5.83 18.46 -3.35
N LEU A 368 4.82 18.05 -2.57
CA LEU A 368 4.72 16.67 -2.08
C LEU A 368 4.47 15.67 -3.21
N SER A 369 3.71 16.07 -4.23
CA SER A 369 3.45 15.27 -5.42
C SER A 369 4.71 15.03 -6.24
N PHE A 370 5.52 16.08 -6.42
CA PHE A 370 6.82 15.96 -7.07
C PHE A 370 7.80 15.11 -6.25
N ALA A 371 7.88 15.32 -4.94
CA ALA A 371 8.71 14.50 -4.05
C ALA A 371 8.32 13.02 -4.12
N ALA A 372 7.03 12.71 -4.10
CA ALA A 372 6.53 11.34 -4.25
C ALA A 372 6.85 10.72 -5.62
N GLY A 373 6.89 11.54 -6.66
CA GLY A 373 7.28 11.12 -8.01
C GLY A 373 8.76 10.81 -8.15
N ILE A 374 9.62 11.55 -7.44
CA ILE A 374 11.08 11.39 -7.51
C ILE A 374 11.56 10.28 -6.57
N HIS A 375 10.87 10.05 -5.45
CA HIS A 375 11.27 9.09 -4.43
C HIS A 375 11.32 7.65 -5.00
N GLY A 376 12.47 6.96 -4.87
CA GLY A 376 12.66 5.57 -5.26
C GLY A 376 12.47 5.32 -6.76
N GLN A 377 13.00 6.20 -7.61
CA GLN A 377 13.05 5.99 -9.06
C GLN A 377 13.93 4.80 -9.43
N THR A 378 15.03 4.62 -8.70
CA THR A 378 15.95 3.50 -8.79
C THR A 378 16.34 3.06 -7.38
N TYR A 379 16.59 1.77 -7.19
CA TYR A 379 17.11 1.28 -5.93
C TYR A 379 18.64 1.19 -5.99
N TRP A 380 19.30 1.39 -4.84
CA TRP A 380 20.73 1.18 -4.71
C TRP A 380 21.14 -0.27 -5.00
N THR A 381 20.23 -1.20 -4.82
CA THR A 381 20.41 -2.63 -5.09
C THR A 381 20.68 -2.91 -6.56
N ASP A 382 20.13 -2.12 -7.48
CA ASP A 382 20.38 -2.28 -8.92
C ASP A 382 21.81 -1.90 -9.28
N ASP A 383 22.28 -0.77 -8.72
CA ASP A 383 23.67 -0.32 -8.93
C ASP A 383 24.67 -1.33 -8.35
N ALA A 384 24.36 -1.86 -7.17
CA ALA A 384 25.18 -2.87 -6.54
C ALA A 384 25.18 -4.17 -7.36
N ALA A 385 24.01 -4.70 -7.72
CA ALA A 385 23.86 -5.93 -8.48
C ALA A 385 24.60 -5.87 -9.82
N ASN A 386 24.50 -4.75 -10.52
CA ASN A 386 25.24 -4.53 -11.78
C ASN A 386 26.75 -4.69 -11.67
N GLN A 387 27.32 -4.42 -10.49
CA GLN A 387 28.77 -4.44 -10.32
C GLN A 387 29.31 -5.83 -10.00
N PHE A 388 28.51 -6.71 -9.39
CA PHE A 388 29.02 -8.02 -8.97
C PHE A 388 28.31 -9.22 -9.58
N SER A 389 27.08 -9.05 -10.11
CA SER A 389 26.28 -10.17 -10.64
C SER A 389 26.99 -10.99 -11.73
N SER A 390 27.82 -10.34 -12.56
CA SER A 390 28.61 -11.03 -13.59
C SER A 390 29.74 -11.91 -13.06
N ASN A 391 30.10 -11.73 -11.80
CA ASN A 391 31.15 -12.49 -11.13
C ASN A 391 30.61 -13.61 -10.25
N MET A 392 29.28 -13.66 -10.07
CA MET A 392 28.65 -14.75 -9.34
C MET A 392 28.59 -16.01 -10.19
N GLU A 393 28.84 -17.14 -9.57
CA GLU A 393 28.66 -18.45 -10.17
C GLU A 393 27.22 -18.96 -9.98
N ASN A 394 26.85 -20.03 -10.68
CA ASN A 394 25.62 -20.73 -10.39
C ASN A 394 25.69 -21.32 -8.98
N ASP A 395 24.61 -21.26 -8.23
CA ASP A 395 24.49 -21.72 -6.84
C ASP A 395 25.21 -20.87 -5.78
N ASP A 396 25.77 -19.68 -6.15
CA ASP A 396 26.33 -18.75 -5.16
C ASP A 396 25.28 -18.28 -4.14
N GLN A 397 25.77 -18.01 -2.93
CA GLN A 397 24.93 -17.47 -1.86
C GLN A 397 25.43 -16.09 -1.45
N PHE A 398 24.51 -15.19 -1.19
CA PHE A 398 24.83 -13.87 -0.68
C PHE A 398 24.09 -13.51 0.60
N LEU A 399 24.72 -12.71 1.44
CA LEU A 399 24.15 -12.18 2.69
C LEU A 399 24.00 -10.67 2.58
N LEU A 400 22.76 -10.19 2.70
CA LEU A 400 22.46 -8.77 2.84
C LEU A 400 22.44 -8.38 4.32
N ILE A 401 23.31 -7.46 4.71
CA ILE A 401 23.31 -6.84 6.04
C ILE A 401 22.58 -5.51 5.94
N HIS A 402 21.44 -5.41 6.62
CA HIS A 402 20.59 -4.23 6.59
C HIS A 402 19.90 -4.04 7.95
N ASP A 403 19.92 -2.82 8.48
CA ASP A 403 19.36 -2.46 9.78
C ASP A 403 17.83 -2.28 9.79
N SER A 404 17.24 -2.13 8.62
CA SER A 404 15.82 -1.92 8.44
C SER A 404 15.06 -3.25 8.31
N SER A 405 13.87 -3.30 8.87
CA SER A 405 12.88 -4.36 8.61
C SER A 405 12.51 -4.53 7.13
N LEU A 406 12.88 -3.57 6.29
CA LEU A 406 12.72 -3.65 4.84
C LEU A 406 13.83 -4.46 4.17
N GLY A 407 14.86 -4.90 4.91
CA GLY A 407 15.98 -5.68 4.37
C GLY A 407 15.54 -6.88 3.55
N MET A 408 14.55 -7.64 4.03
CA MET A 408 14.01 -8.76 3.26
C MET A 408 13.33 -8.34 1.94
N HIS A 409 12.67 -7.20 1.91
CA HIS A 409 12.10 -6.70 0.66
C HIS A 409 13.18 -6.30 -0.34
N TYR A 410 14.31 -5.78 0.15
CA TYR A 410 15.47 -5.49 -0.70
C TYR A 410 16.12 -6.76 -1.26
N LEU A 411 16.04 -7.90 -0.58
CA LEU A 411 16.46 -9.17 -1.17
C LEU A 411 15.73 -9.46 -2.48
N TYR A 412 14.41 -9.21 -2.51
CA TYR A 412 13.63 -9.43 -3.75
C TYR A 412 14.05 -8.50 -4.88
N THR A 413 14.44 -7.26 -4.58
CA THR A 413 14.96 -6.36 -5.62
C THR A 413 16.32 -6.85 -6.16
N PHE A 414 17.21 -7.25 -5.28
CA PHE A 414 18.50 -7.86 -5.68
C PHE A 414 18.32 -9.06 -6.58
N HIS A 415 17.49 -9.97 -6.14
CA HIS A 415 17.27 -11.23 -6.81
C HIS A 415 16.68 -11.05 -8.19
N THR A 416 15.61 -10.25 -8.30
CA THR A 416 15.00 -9.92 -9.59
C THR A 416 16.05 -9.40 -10.58
N TYR A 417 17.03 -8.66 -10.09
CA TYR A 417 18.08 -8.09 -10.93
C TYR A 417 19.16 -9.10 -11.31
N ILE A 418 19.58 -9.94 -10.37
CA ILE A 418 20.61 -10.96 -10.58
C ILE A 418 20.09 -12.10 -11.46
N ASP A 419 18.89 -12.59 -11.23
CA ASP A 419 18.30 -13.71 -11.97
C ASP A 419 17.96 -13.36 -13.42
N ASN A 420 17.58 -12.12 -13.68
CA ASN A 420 17.30 -11.67 -15.05
C ASN A 420 18.51 -11.79 -16.00
N VAL A 421 19.69 -12.07 -15.48
CA VAL A 421 20.90 -12.11 -16.29
C VAL A 421 21.17 -13.49 -16.89
N GLU A 422 20.95 -14.61 -16.18
CA GLU A 422 21.39 -15.93 -16.67
C GLU A 422 20.63 -17.17 -16.14
N GLU A 423 19.45 -17.09 -15.56
CA GLU A 423 18.73 -18.24 -14.98
C GLU A 423 19.60 -19.03 -13.95
N ARG A 424 20.19 -18.31 -13.01
CA ARG A 424 21.08 -18.89 -12.00
C ARG A 424 20.32 -19.24 -10.73
N ASN A 425 20.76 -20.27 -10.02
CA ASN A 425 20.19 -20.69 -8.74
C ASN A 425 20.88 -19.98 -7.56
N ILE A 426 20.77 -18.65 -7.50
CA ILE A 426 21.42 -17.82 -6.49
C ILE A 426 20.52 -17.70 -5.27
N THR A 427 21.08 -17.94 -4.08
CA THR A 427 20.35 -17.82 -2.81
C THR A 427 20.83 -16.60 -2.02
N GLY A 428 19.91 -15.78 -1.56
CA GLY A 428 20.21 -14.62 -0.72
C GLY A 428 19.59 -14.74 0.67
N HIS A 429 20.30 -14.20 1.64
CA HIS A 429 19.91 -14.18 3.03
C HIS A 429 19.94 -12.76 3.57
N TRP A 430 19.22 -12.49 4.65
CA TRP A 430 19.25 -11.22 5.33
C TRP A 430 19.58 -11.39 6.81
N ARG A 431 20.40 -10.48 7.33
CA ARG A 431 20.65 -10.35 8.77
C ARG A 431 20.72 -8.89 9.17
N SER A 432 20.31 -8.60 10.40
CA SER A 432 20.54 -7.30 11.03
C SER A 432 22.01 -7.13 11.37
N PRO A 433 22.60 -5.92 11.25
CA PRO A 433 23.97 -5.63 11.70
C PRO A 433 24.24 -5.99 13.15
N GLU A 434 23.20 -5.93 14.02
CA GLU A 434 23.30 -6.25 15.44
C GLU A 434 23.19 -7.76 15.76
N SER A 435 22.89 -8.59 14.75
CA SER A 435 22.83 -10.04 14.90
C SER A 435 24.24 -10.66 14.94
N ASN A 436 24.31 -11.93 15.38
CA ASN A 436 25.57 -12.67 15.42
C ASN A 436 25.92 -13.29 14.05
N TRP A 437 25.51 -12.67 12.93
CA TRP A 437 25.68 -13.19 11.58
C TRP A 437 27.10 -13.66 11.26
N TYR A 438 28.10 -12.95 11.77
CA TYR A 438 29.50 -13.31 11.55
C TYR A 438 29.88 -14.64 12.22
N SER A 439 29.40 -14.87 13.45
CA SER A 439 29.59 -16.15 14.14
C SER A 439 28.80 -17.28 13.48
N GLU A 440 27.63 -16.97 12.89
CA GLU A 440 26.85 -17.95 12.14
C GLU A 440 27.62 -18.42 10.88
N ILE A 441 28.26 -17.52 10.15
CA ILE A 441 29.09 -17.87 8.99
C ILE A 441 30.24 -18.78 9.42
N GLN A 442 30.91 -18.48 10.55
CA GLN A 442 32.09 -19.24 11.01
C GLN A 442 31.76 -20.57 11.68
N ASN A 443 30.65 -20.70 12.34
CA ASN A 443 30.31 -21.84 13.18
C ASN A 443 29.28 -22.79 12.57
N GLU A 444 28.84 -22.55 11.32
CA GLU A 444 27.80 -23.35 10.66
C GLU A 444 26.51 -23.48 11.51
N GLN A 445 26.18 -22.47 12.29
CA GLN A 445 24.95 -22.46 13.06
C GLN A 445 23.77 -22.14 12.16
N GLU A 446 22.83 -23.07 12.07
CA GLU A 446 21.55 -22.83 11.43
C GLU A 446 20.68 -21.90 12.30
N PHE A 447 20.16 -20.87 11.69
CA PHE A 447 19.10 -20.07 12.29
C PHE A 447 17.77 -20.55 11.74
N GLU A 448 16.98 -21.25 12.56
CA GLU A 448 15.77 -21.98 12.13
C GLU A 448 14.78 -21.13 11.31
N MET A 449 14.75 -19.81 11.53
CA MET A 449 13.80 -18.91 10.87
C MET A 449 14.35 -18.17 9.64
N LEU A 450 15.66 -18.10 9.45
CA LEU A 450 16.28 -17.23 8.43
C LEU A 450 17.25 -17.97 7.49
N GLY A 451 17.30 -19.28 7.56
CA GLY A 451 18.13 -20.12 6.72
C GLY A 451 19.61 -20.20 7.14
N ASN A 452 20.31 -21.21 6.62
CA ASN A 452 21.72 -21.45 6.87
C ASN A 452 22.58 -20.48 6.02
N ILE A 453 23.57 -19.84 6.65
CA ILE A 453 24.47 -18.89 6.01
C ILE A 453 25.93 -19.34 6.02
N SER A 454 26.19 -20.63 6.24
CA SER A 454 27.57 -21.16 6.33
C SER A 454 28.32 -21.21 4.98
N GLY A 455 27.60 -21.23 3.88
CA GLY A 455 28.17 -21.32 2.52
C GLY A 455 28.14 -20.02 1.74
N ILE A 456 28.17 -18.88 2.41
CA ILE A 456 28.07 -17.56 1.76
C ILE A 456 29.38 -17.17 1.13
N GLU A 457 29.36 -16.81 -0.15
CA GLU A 457 30.47 -16.29 -0.94
C GLU A 457 30.47 -14.76 -1.05
N TRP A 458 29.32 -14.13 -0.83
CA TRP A 458 29.12 -12.70 -0.99
C TRP A 458 28.44 -12.06 0.21
N ILE A 459 28.96 -10.93 0.69
CA ILE A 459 28.33 -10.11 1.73
C ILE A 459 28.09 -8.71 1.19
N ILE A 460 26.84 -8.22 1.34
CA ILE A 460 26.41 -6.91 0.87
C ILE A 460 25.99 -6.09 2.09
N PHE A 461 26.65 -4.97 2.31
CA PHE A 461 26.27 -4.01 3.32
C PHE A 461 25.40 -2.93 2.70
N ALA A 462 24.19 -2.77 3.23
CA ALA A 462 23.26 -1.74 2.81
C ALA A 462 23.80 -0.32 3.12
N PRO A 463 23.28 0.73 2.45
CA PRO A 463 23.66 2.11 2.71
C PRO A 463 23.57 2.46 4.20
N GLY A 464 24.64 3.04 4.74
CA GLY A 464 24.74 3.40 6.15
C GLY A 464 25.12 2.26 7.09
N THR A 465 25.17 1.02 6.60
CA THR A 465 25.72 -0.11 7.34
C THR A 465 27.18 -0.27 6.97
N ALA A 466 28.02 -0.40 7.96
CA ALA A 466 29.44 -0.63 7.74
C ALA A 466 29.87 -1.90 8.48
N TRP A 467 30.96 -2.49 7.99
CA TRP A 467 31.62 -3.56 8.70
C TRP A 467 32.03 -3.05 10.11
N ALA A 468 31.50 -3.65 11.15
CA ALA A 468 31.68 -3.17 12.53
C ALA A 468 33.14 -3.22 13.05
N THR A 469 34.05 -3.83 12.28
CA THR A 469 35.48 -3.95 12.61
C THR A 469 36.31 -3.20 11.59
N THR A 470 37.23 -2.37 12.05
CA THR A 470 38.16 -1.58 11.23
C THR A 470 39.27 -2.42 10.58
N GLY A 471 39.10 -3.72 10.44
CA GLY A 471 40.03 -4.62 9.75
C GLY A 471 39.29 -5.54 8.81
N ALA A 472 39.87 -5.79 7.65
CA ALA A 472 39.39 -6.85 6.78
C ALA A 472 39.36 -8.17 7.57
N ILE A 473 38.22 -8.88 7.51
CA ILE A 473 38.17 -10.22 8.10
C ILE A 473 38.97 -11.14 7.19
N ASP A 474 39.71 -12.03 7.77
CA ASP A 474 40.55 -12.98 7.01
C ASP A 474 39.69 -13.72 5.95
N GLY A 475 40.11 -13.63 4.70
CA GLY A 475 39.44 -14.25 3.56
C GLY A 475 38.38 -13.39 2.87
N TRP A 476 38.01 -12.23 3.41
CA TRP A 476 37.00 -11.33 2.78
C TRP A 476 37.66 -10.09 2.18
N TYR A 477 37.38 -9.82 0.92
CA TYR A 477 37.94 -8.68 0.17
C TYR A 477 36.80 -7.79 -0.34
N LEU A 478 37.02 -6.47 -0.31
CA LEU A 478 36.13 -5.51 -0.91
C LEU A 478 36.12 -5.70 -2.44
N HIS A 479 35.01 -6.14 -2.97
CA HIS A 479 34.79 -6.29 -4.41
C HIS A 479 34.39 -4.95 -5.05
N SER A 480 33.35 -4.32 -4.53
CA SER A 480 32.84 -3.07 -5.06
C SER A 480 32.15 -2.24 -3.96
N SER A 481 32.00 -0.94 -4.22
CA SER A 481 31.27 -0.02 -3.36
C SER A 481 30.66 1.09 -4.19
N GLY A 482 29.61 1.71 -3.67
CA GLY A 482 28.95 2.82 -4.30
C GLY A 482 28.16 3.64 -3.30
N LYS A 483 27.42 4.61 -3.78
CA LYS A 483 26.62 5.49 -2.95
C LYS A 483 25.17 5.47 -3.40
N ALA A 484 24.26 5.26 -2.45
CA ALA A 484 22.84 5.40 -2.70
C ALA A 484 22.47 6.88 -2.89
N ASP A 485 21.44 7.12 -3.71
CA ASP A 485 20.87 8.45 -3.84
C ASP A 485 20.30 8.93 -2.51
N PHE A 486 20.28 10.25 -2.30
CA PHE A 486 19.76 10.88 -1.08
C PHE A 486 18.37 10.37 -0.69
N MET A 487 17.48 10.18 -1.67
CA MET A 487 16.11 9.68 -1.45
C MET A 487 16.07 8.19 -1.09
N ASN A 488 17.14 7.45 -1.27
CA ASN A 488 17.33 6.03 -0.93
C ASN A 488 18.32 5.81 0.22
N GLY A 489 18.47 6.80 1.09
CA GLY A 489 19.32 6.74 2.27
C GLY A 489 20.60 7.57 2.18
N GLY A 490 21.13 7.81 0.99
CA GLY A 490 22.23 8.75 0.74
C GLY A 490 23.63 8.29 1.16
N ASP A 491 23.75 7.14 1.84
CA ASP A 491 24.99 6.61 2.38
C ASP A 491 25.67 5.62 1.43
N GLU A 492 26.85 5.17 1.79
CA GLU A 492 27.65 4.22 1.01
C GLU A 492 27.21 2.78 1.29
N TRP A 493 27.13 1.98 0.22
CA TRP A 493 26.98 0.54 0.26
C TRP A 493 28.28 -0.14 -0.17
N SER A 494 28.47 -1.41 0.22
CA SER A 494 29.66 -2.18 -0.17
C SER A 494 29.34 -3.66 -0.37
N VAL A 495 30.04 -4.28 -1.31
CA VAL A 495 29.96 -5.71 -1.64
C VAL A 495 31.33 -6.33 -1.37
N TRP A 496 31.33 -7.44 -0.66
CA TRP A 496 32.51 -8.19 -0.27
C TRP A 496 32.40 -9.62 -0.78
N THR A 497 33.50 -10.20 -1.20
CA THR A 497 33.59 -11.59 -1.65
C THR A 497 34.62 -12.35 -0.84
N TYR A 498 34.34 -13.65 -0.63
CA TYR A 498 35.28 -14.56 0.00
C TYR A 498 36.22 -15.14 -1.06
N GLN A 499 37.51 -15.11 -0.79
CA GLN A 499 38.51 -15.80 -1.61
C GLN A 499 39.24 -16.80 -0.75
N ASP A 500 39.10 -18.07 -1.11
CA ASP A 500 39.88 -19.12 -0.46
C ASP A 500 41.36 -18.93 -0.76
N SER A 501 42.20 -18.86 0.25
CA SER A 501 43.63 -18.67 0.10
C SER A 501 44.34 -19.85 -0.56
N ASP A 502 43.62 -20.93 -0.87
CA ASP A 502 44.17 -22.17 -1.43
C ASP A 502 44.00 -22.30 -2.96
N SER A 503 43.56 -21.24 -3.65
CA SER A 503 43.32 -21.24 -5.12
C SER A 503 44.47 -20.68 -5.96
N ASP A 504 45.71 -20.64 -5.44
CA ASP A 504 46.93 -20.35 -6.20
C ASP A 504 47.76 -21.61 -6.56
#